data_2f4c9795c04e2fc34dc186550345fa31
#
_entry.id   2f4c9795c04e2fc34dc186550345fa31
#
_cell.length_a   1.000
_cell.length_b   1.000
_cell.length_c   1.000
_cell.angle_alpha   90.00
_cell.angle_beta   90.00
_cell.angle_gamma   90.00
#
_symmetry.space_group_name_H-M   'P 1'
#
loop_
_entity.id
_entity.type
_entity.pdbx_description
1 polymer ?
#
loop_
_entity_poly.entity_id
_entity_poly.type
_entity_poly.pdbx_seq_one_letter_code
_entity_poly.pdbx_strand_id
1 'polypeptide(L)'
;MSEYSMPRYFQNMPEIGEPTYGPDPENEQQLKATEAEFKELIEKILAAGRSDESLNSTGQLTAMQRIRALVDEGCWYPLNSLYNPAGNANGSTNIVKGLGRIGGRWAVVVASDNKKAAGVWVPGQSENLLRASDTAKTLRIPLIYLLNCAGAQLDVQEKVYPNRRGGGAPFYRNAELAQLGVPVFVGIYGTNPAGGGYHSISPTVLVARDNANMAVGGTGILSGMKPKGYVDQETAEALIKAQTEGPKVPAPGSMNVHHDITGFVREVYPDDQGVVEALKKYVSYLPAYNLEYFRVADPCEPAYPASDLYDIIPTDQKIFYDVYQVIARLFDGSCFQEYKKSYGPEMITGLARLDGLLVGVVANKQDFLMNYPEYRGEDAIGVGGKLYRQGLIKMSEFVTLCARDRIPIVWLQDTSGIDVGDPAEKAELLGLGQSLIY
;
A
#
# COMPACT_ATOMS: atom_id res chain seq x y z
N MET A 1 -28.88 -13.41 5.14
CA MET A 1 -28.04 -12.70 4.17
C MET A 1 -28.47 -13.19 2.79
N SER A 2 -28.78 -12.30 1.86
CA SER A 2 -29.13 -12.73 0.50
C SER A 2 -27.86 -13.26 -0.14
N GLU A 3 -27.88 -14.51 -0.60
CA GLU A 3 -26.81 -15.03 -1.43
C GLU A 3 -26.65 -14.14 -2.65
N TYR A 4 -25.45 -13.63 -2.91
CA TYR A 4 -25.13 -12.98 -4.16
C TYR A 4 -25.14 -14.04 -5.25
N SER A 5 -26.07 -13.97 -6.19
CA SER A 5 -26.09 -14.89 -7.30
C SER A 5 -25.69 -14.15 -8.58
N MET A 6 -24.66 -14.64 -9.24
CA MET A 6 -24.25 -14.16 -10.53
C MET A 6 -25.32 -14.50 -11.58
N PRO A 7 -25.69 -13.56 -12.47
CA PRO A 7 -26.58 -13.86 -13.57
C PRO A 7 -26.11 -15.05 -14.40
N ARG A 8 -27.02 -15.93 -14.82
CA ARG A 8 -26.70 -17.19 -15.51
C ARG A 8 -25.82 -17.02 -16.75
N TYR A 9 -25.99 -15.94 -17.50
CA TYR A 9 -25.20 -15.68 -18.70
C TYR A 9 -23.72 -15.39 -18.43
N PHE A 10 -23.31 -15.11 -17.18
CA PHE A 10 -21.92 -14.99 -16.79
C PHE A 10 -21.31 -16.30 -16.27
N GLN A 11 -22.11 -17.33 -16.05
CA GLN A 11 -21.61 -18.62 -15.54
C GLN A 11 -20.77 -19.38 -16.57
N ASN A 12 -21.06 -19.19 -17.85
CA ASN A 12 -20.41 -19.89 -18.97
C ASN A 12 -19.52 -18.90 -19.75
N MET A 13 -18.58 -18.28 -19.05
CA MET A 13 -17.58 -17.44 -19.73
C MET A 13 -16.72 -18.29 -20.64
N PRO A 14 -16.45 -17.83 -21.89
CA PRO A 14 -15.58 -18.57 -22.79
C PRO A 14 -14.15 -18.60 -22.26
N GLU A 15 -13.48 -19.73 -22.40
CA GLU A 15 -12.05 -19.85 -22.21
C GLU A 15 -11.33 -19.12 -23.36
N ILE A 16 -10.25 -18.42 -23.03
CA ILE A 16 -9.38 -17.72 -23.97
C ILE A 16 -7.93 -18.08 -23.72
N GLY A 17 -7.04 -17.64 -24.59
CA GLY A 17 -5.60 -17.68 -24.35
C GLY A 17 -4.93 -18.95 -24.83
N GLU A 18 -5.54 -19.69 -25.79
CA GLU A 18 -4.82 -20.72 -26.53
C GLU A 18 -3.47 -20.15 -27.01
N PRO A 19 -2.33 -20.80 -26.70
CA PRO A 19 -1.03 -20.24 -26.98
C PRO A 19 -0.79 -19.96 -28.47
N THR A 20 -0.45 -18.70 -28.79
CA THR A 20 -0.09 -18.25 -30.14
C THR A 20 1.37 -17.83 -30.24
N TYR A 21 2.15 -18.05 -29.21
CA TYR A 21 3.57 -17.69 -29.06
C TYR A 21 4.42 -18.95 -28.92
N GLY A 22 5.72 -18.78 -29.12
CA GLY A 22 6.73 -19.80 -28.81
C GLY A 22 7.67 -19.34 -27.71
N PRO A 23 8.52 -20.24 -27.17
CA PRO A 23 9.52 -19.88 -26.18
C PRO A 23 10.46 -18.78 -26.70
N ASP A 24 10.76 -17.80 -25.87
CA ASP A 24 11.73 -16.73 -26.10
C ASP A 24 12.76 -16.69 -24.95
N PRO A 25 13.79 -17.54 -24.99
CA PRO A 25 14.77 -17.64 -23.91
C PRO A 25 15.54 -16.35 -23.64
N GLU A 26 15.74 -15.50 -24.63
CA GLU A 26 16.45 -14.23 -24.46
C GLU A 26 15.55 -13.25 -23.66
N ASN A 27 14.30 -13.11 -24.05
CA ASN A 27 13.31 -12.29 -23.34
C ASN A 27 13.08 -12.80 -21.92
N GLU A 28 12.92 -14.11 -21.74
CA GLU A 28 12.80 -14.75 -20.42
C GLU A 28 14.00 -14.40 -19.54
N GLN A 29 15.23 -14.49 -20.06
CA GLN A 29 16.44 -14.14 -19.31
C GLN A 29 16.46 -12.66 -18.90
N GLN A 30 16.07 -11.74 -19.77
CA GLN A 30 16.02 -10.31 -19.49
C GLN A 30 14.99 -9.99 -18.41
N LEU A 31 13.78 -10.53 -18.50
CA LEU A 31 12.72 -10.32 -17.52
C LEU A 31 13.09 -10.90 -16.14
N LYS A 32 13.65 -12.10 -16.10
CA LYS A 32 14.14 -12.71 -14.85
C LYS A 32 15.29 -11.93 -14.24
N ALA A 33 16.18 -11.35 -15.05
CA ALA A 33 17.26 -10.49 -14.56
C ALA A 33 16.70 -9.21 -13.92
N THR A 34 15.72 -8.58 -14.56
CA THR A 34 15.02 -7.41 -14.01
C THR A 34 14.30 -7.74 -12.70
N GLU A 35 13.61 -8.87 -12.64
CA GLU A 35 12.94 -9.33 -11.42
C GLU A 35 13.95 -9.60 -10.28
N ALA A 36 15.08 -10.21 -10.60
CA ALA A 36 16.15 -10.45 -9.64
C ALA A 36 16.75 -9.14 -9.10
N GLU A 37 16.93 -8.13 -9.94
CA GLU A 37 17.40 -6.79 -9.53
C GLU A 37 16.41 -6.15 -8.52
N PHE A 38 15.11 -6.19 -8.79
CA PHE A 38 14.11 -5.67 -7.85
C PHE A 38 14.12 -6.43 -6.52
N LYS A 39 14.23 -7.75 -6.54
CA LYS A 39 14.35 -8.57 -5.32
C LYS A 39 15.59 -8.19 -4.51
N GLU A 40 16.74 -8.05 -5.18
CA GLU A 40 17.99 -7.63 -4.53
C GLU A 40 17.89 -6.23 -3.90
N LEU A 41 17.25 -5.27 -4.58
CA LEU A 41 17.02 -3.92 -4.04
C LEU A 41 16.15 -3.97 -2.77
N ILE A 42 15.08 -4.76 -2.77
CA ILE A 42 14.22 -4.95 -1.59
C ILE A 42 15.01 -5.58 -0.44
N GLU A 43 15.78 -6.62 -0.71
CA GLU A 43 16.63 -7.29 0.28
C GLU A 43 17.66 -6.32 0.88
N LYS A 44 18.35 -5.50 0.05
CA LYS A 44 19.28 -4.46 0.51
C LYS A 44 18.58 -3.44 1.44
N ILE A 45 17.36 -3.02 1.10
CA ILE A 45 16.57 -2.10 1.91
C ILE A 45 16.23 -2.73 3.27
N LEU A 46 15.79 -3.97 3.29
CA LEU A 46 15.44 -4.69 4.53
C LEU A 46 16.67 -5.03 5.38
N ALA A 47 17.82 -5.25 4.76
CA ALA A 47 19.07 -5.50 5.45
C ALA A 47 19.74 -4.22 6.01
N ALA A 48 19.40 -3.04 5.47
CA ALA A 48 20.01 -1.78 5.87
C ALA A 48 19.82 -1.46 7.36
N GLY A 49 20.83 -0.82 7.96
CA GLY A 49 20.81 -0.41 9.36
C GLY A 49 21.47 -1.43 10.30
N ARG A 50 20.98 -1.54 11.54
CA ARG A 50 21.48 -2.49 12.53
C ARG A 50 21.09 -3.92 12.15
N SER A 51 21.92 -4.90 12.51
CA SER A 51 21.54 -6.32 12.30
C SER A 51 20.41 -6.75 13.24
N ASP A 52 19.71 -7.80 12.86
CA ASP A 52 18.65 -8.40 13.68
C ASP A 52 19.20 -8.89 15.02
N GLU A 53 20.38 -9.52 15.04
CA GLU A 53 21.05 -9.99 16.23
C GLU A 53 21.37 -8.83 17.19
N SER A 54 21.82 -7.68 16.63
CA SER A 54 22.10 -6.48 17.43
C SER A 54 20.87 -5.93 18.14
N LEU A 55 19.69 -5.98 17.51
CA LEU A 55 18.45 -5.56 18.15
C LEU A 55 17.93 -6.62 19.12
N ASN A 56 17.97 -7.89 18.75
CA ASN A 56 17.51 -8.99 19.56
C ASN A 56 18.32 -9.11 20.86
N SER A 57 19.64 -8.82 20.83
CA SER A 57 20.49 -8.79 22.04
C SER A 57 20.05 -7.73 23.06
N THR A 58 19.28 -6.71 22.63
CA THR A 58 18.65 -5.72 23.52
C THR A 58 17.20 -6.08 23.88
N GLY A 59 16.76 -7.29 23.56
CA GLY A 59 15.41 -7.78 23.79
C GLY A 59 14.35 -7.18 22.85
N GLN A 60 14.74 -6.52 21.77
CA GLN A 60 13.81 -5.96 20.79
C GLN A 60 13.70 -6.85 19.55
N LEU A 61 12.49 -7.04 19.03
CA LEU A 61 12.28 -7.59 17.72
C LEU A 61 12.47 -6.50 16.64
N THR A 62 12.88 -6.91 15.45
CA THR A 62 12.88 -6.01 14.29
C THR A 62 11.45 -5.79 13.75
N ALA A 63 11.26 -4.76 12.93
CA ALA A 63 9.98 -4.51 12.27
C ALA A 63 9.45 -5.75 11.55
N MET A 64 10.29 -6.43 10.78
CA MET A 64 9.89 -7.64 10.05
C MET A 64 9.58 -8.82 10.97
N GLN A 65 10.32 -8.98 12.07
CA GLN A 65 10.02 -10.03 13.06
C GLN A 65 8.66 -9.79 13.73
N ARG A 66 8.35 -8.53 14.10
CA ARG A 66 7.03 -8.15 14.65
C ARG A 66 5.90 -8.40 13.64
N ILE A 67 6.10 -8.02 12.37
CA ILE A 67 5.13 -8.29 11.30
C ILE A 67 4.89 -9.79 11.15
N ARG A 68 5.95 -10.59 11.02
CA ARG A 68 5.83 -12.06 10.89
C ARG A 68 5.15 -12.71 12.09
N ALA A 69 5.42 -12.19 13.30
CA ALA A 69 4.74 -12.67 14.50
C ALA A 69 3.27 -12.28 14.55
N LEU A 70 2.88 -11.16 13.93
CA LEU A 70 1.51 -10.63 13.94
C LEU A 70 0.60 -11.29 12.92
N VAL A 71 1.09 -11.50 11.68
CA VAL A 71 0.26 -11.98 10.56
C VAL A 71 0.21 -13.50 10.49
N ASP A 72 -0.83 -14.02 9.86
CA ASP A 72 -0.95 -15.44 9.55
C ASP A 72 0.19 -15.87 8.61
N GLU A 73 0.66 -17.11 8.73
CA GLU A 73 1.75 -17.63 7.91
C GLU A 73 1.45 -17.49 6.42
N GLY A 74 2.43 -17.00 5.65
CA GLY A 74 2.29 -16.77 4.21
C GLY A 74 1.37 -15.60 3.81
N CYS A 75 0.76 -14.89 4.78
CA CYS A 75 -0.23 -13.86 4.50
C CYS A 75 0.29 -12.43 4.72
N TRP A 76 1.49 -12.15 4.21
CA TRP A 76 2.08 -10.81 4.19
C TRP A 76 2.32 -10.32 2.76
N TYR A 77 1.77 -9.18 2.42
CA TYR A 77 1.84 -8.55 1.09
C TYR A 77 2.41 -7.14 1.23
N PRO A 78 3.72 -6.95 1.03
CA PRO A 78 4.37 -5.65 1.20
C PRO A 78 3.88 -4.63 0.18
N LEU A 79 3.73 -3.37 0.61
CA LEU A 79 3.32 -2.26 -0.23
C LEU A 79 4.39 -1.17 -0.26
N ASN A 80 4.70 -0.70 -1.48
CA ASN A 80 5.64 0.41 -1.73
C ASN A 80 7.05 0.18 -1.12
N SER A 81 7.59 -1.03 -1.19
CA SER A 81 8.90 -1.41 -0.62
C SER A 81 10.05 -0.55 -1.13
N LEU A 82 9.98 -0.10 -2.39
CA LEU A 82 10.99 0.76 -3.05
C LEU A 82 10.66 2.25 -2.99
N TYR A 83 9.67 2.67 -2.17
CA TYR A 83 9.26 4.07 -2.12
C TYR A 83 10.30 4.95 -1.41
N ASN A 84 11.02 5.74 -2.18
CA ASN A 84 12.09 6.62 -1.70
C ASN A 84 12.16 7.93 -2.51
N PRO A 85 11.11 8.79 -2.50
CA PRO A 85 11.05 9.98 -3.35
C PRO A 85 12.09 11.03 -2.98
N ALA A 86 12.59 11.02 -1.76
CA ALA A 86 13.58 11.98 -1.26
C ALA A 86 15.04 11.51 -1.43
N GLY A 87 15.27 10.30 -1.95
CA GLY A 87 16.62 9.76 -2.09
C GLY A 87 17.32 9.48 -0.76
N ASN A 88 16.55 9.03 0.28
CA ASN A 88 17.15 8.68 1.57
C ASN A 88 18.23 7.61 1.41
N ALA A 89 19.34 7.75 2.15
CA ALA A 89 20.52 6.90 2.02
C ALA A 89 20.25 5.40 2.26
N ASN A 90 19.24 5.06 3.06
CA ASN A 90 18.83 3.68 3.33
C ASN A 90 17.94 3.07 2.23
N GLY A 91 17.77 3.74 1.10
CA GLY A 91 16.97 3.27 -0.03
C GLY A 91 15.46 3.33 0.14
N SER A 92 14.97 3.75 1.31
CA SER A 92 13.53 3.82 1.59
C SER A 92 13.21 4.88 2.65
N THR A 93 11.92 5.09 2.93
CA THR A 93 11.45 5.67 4.18
C THR A 93 11.56 4.63 5.31
N ASN A 94 11.78 5.06 6.55
CA ASN A 94 12.06 4.14 7.67
C ASN A 94 10.78 3.46 8.20
N ILE A 95 9.94 2.97 7.31
CA ILE A 95 8.77 2.13 7.63
C ILE A 95 8.69 0.93 6.69
N VAL A 96 8.19 -0.16 7.23
CA VAL A 96 7.75 -1.34 6.49
C VAL A 96 6.24 -1.41 6.58
N LYS A 97 5.55 -1.53 5.46
CA LYS A 97 4.10 -1.59 5.44
C LYS A 97 3.56 -2.56 4.40
N GLY A 98 2.36 -3.03 4.62
CA GLY A 98 1.69 -3.96 3.71
C GLY A 98 0.30 -4.35 4.17
N LEU A 99 -0.30 -5.23 3.40
CA LEU A 99 -1.50 -5.96 3.80
C LEU A 99 -1.08 -7.24 4.53
N GLY A 100 -1.74 -7.52 5.64
CA GLY A 100 -1.55 -8.76 6.38
C GLY A 100 -2.88 -9.37 6.78
N ARG A 101 -2.93 -10.68 6.87
CA ARG A 101 -4.08 -11.37 7.43
C ARG A 101 -3.75 -11.79 8.86
N ILE A 102 -4.66 -11.56 9.80
CA ILE A 102 -4.47 -11.79 11.23
C ILE A 102 -5.70 -12.55 11.76
N GLY A 103 -5.53 -13.83 12.05
CA GLY A 103 -6.65 -14.70 12.42
C GLY A 103 -7.74 -14.70 11.34
N GLY A 104 -7.35 -14.74 10.07
CA GLY A 104 -8.23 -14.70 8.92
C GLY A 104 -8.78 -13.31 8.54
N ARG A 105 -8.43 -12.23 9.27
CA ARG A 105 -8.93 -10.86 9.04
C ARG A 105 -7.87 -9.99 8.38
N TRP A 106 -8.22 -9.32 7.32
CA TRP A 106 -7.31 -8.38 6.64
C TRP A 106 -7.08 -7.11 7.44
N ALA A 107 -5.85 -6.64 7.44
CA ALA A 107 -5.45 -5.37 8.04
C ALA A 107 -4.34 -4.71 7.21
N VAL A 108 -4.27 -3.39 7.26
CA VAL A 108 -3.07 -2.65 6.85
C VAL A 108 -2.14 -2.60 8.05
N VAL A 109 -0.91 -3.09 7.89
CA VAL A 109 0.11 -3.07 8.95
C VAL A 109 1.22 -2.11 8.55
N VAL A 110 1.62 -1.25 9.49
CA VAL A 110 2.72 -0.29 9.37
C VAL A 110 3.66 -0.45 10.55
N ALA A 111 4.91 -0.81 10.30
CA ALA A 111 5.94 -0.94 11.32
C ALA A 111 7.04 0.11 11.11
N SER A 112 7.44 0.79 12.18
CA SER A 112 8.67 1.60 12.16
C SER A 112 9.88 0.68 12.03
N ASP A 113 10.75 0.94 11.06
CA ASP A 113 11.96 0.16 10.86
C ASP A 113 13.04 0.59 11.88
N ASN A 114 12.99 -0.05 13.03
CA ASN A 114 13.88 0.24 14.17
C ASN A 114 15.37 -0.10 13.91
N LYS A 115 15.68 -0.80 12.84
CA LYS A 115 17.06 -1.01 12.35
C LYS A 115 17.70 0.29 11.87
N LYS A 116 16.89 1.21 11.32
CA LYS A 116 17.32 2.45 10.68
C LYS A 116 17.15 3.63 11.64
N ALA A 117 18.24 4.00 12.32
CA ALA A 117 18.26 5.11 13.29
C ALA A 117 17.07 5.08 14.27
N ALA A 118 16.77 3.91 14.83
CA ALA A 118 15.64 3.67 15.74
C ALA A 118 14.29 4.13 15.16
N GLY A 119 14.08 3.94 13.87
CA GLY A 119 12.83 4.28 13.19
C GLY A 119 12.58 5.78 13.00
N VAL A 120 13.64 6.61 12.97
CA VAL A 120 13.51 8.06 12.79
C VAL A 120 12.71 8.39 11.54
N TRP A 121 11.87 9.42 11.65
CA TRP A 121 11.03 9.87 10.55
C TRP A 121 11.84 10.72 9.56
N VAL A 122 11.98 10.22 8.35
CA VAL A 122 12.77 10.83 7.29
C VAL A 122 11.90 11.50 6.22
N PRO A 123 12.47 12.34 5.34
CA PRO A 123 11.73 12.95 4.23
C PRO A 123 11.00 11.91 3.37
N GLY A 124 9.76 12.22 2.96
CA GLY A 124 8.88 11.33 2.20
C GLY A 124 8.08 10.34 3.05
N GLN A 125 8.41 10.14 4.32
CA GLN A 125 7.73 9.16 5.18
C GLN A 125 6.26 9.52 5.45
N SER A 126 5.93 10.80 5.57
CA SER A 126 4.54 11.26 5.74
C SER A 126 3.63 10.77 4.63
N GLU A 127 4.06 10.93 3.39
CA GLU A 127 3.32 10.44 2.21
C GLU A 127 3.20 8.92 2.23
N ASN A 128 4.26 8.21 2.61
CA ASN A 128 4.22 6.75 2.69
C ASN A 128 3.27 6.24 3.78
N LEU A 129 3.17 6.95 4.92
CA LEU A 129 2.17 6.69 5.96
C LEU A 129 0.75 6.97 5.48
N LEU A 130 0.54 8.08 4.79
CA LEU A 130 -0.77 8.44 4.24
C LEU A 130 -1.27 7.40 3.24
N ARG A 131 -0.40 6.84 2.40
CA ARG A 131 -0.78 5.75 1.49
C ARG A 131 -1.30 4.52 2.24
N ALA A 132 -0.72 4.17 3.38
CA ALA A 132 -1.24 3.10 4.23
C ALA A 132 -2.63 3.42 4.79
N SER A 133 -2.79 4.64 5.32
CA SER A 133 -4.07 5.11 5.86
C SER A 133 -5.14 5.23 4.77
N ASP A 134 -4.76 5.66 3.56
CA ASP A 134 -5.67 5.71 2.40
C ASP A 134 -6.14 4.31 2.01
N THR A 135 -5.24 3.32 2.02
CA THR A 135 -5.59 1.91 1.78
C THR A 135 -6.58 1.41 2.84
N ALA A 136 -6.31 1.64 4.13
CA ALA A 136 -7.22 1.24 5.21
C ALA A 136 -8.59 1.91 5.08
N LYS A 137 -8.61 3.21 4.73
CA LYS A 137 -9.84 3.98 4.48
C LYS A 137 -10.66 3.42 3.32
N THR A 138 -10.02 3.14 2.20
CA THR A 138 -10.67 2.65 0.98
C THR A 138 -11.22 1.24 1.17
N LEU A 139 -10.45 0.35 1.76
CA LEU A 139 -10.83 -1.05 1.98
C LEU A 139 -11.70 -1.25 3.22
N ARG A 140 -11.84 -0.25 4.09
CA ARG A 140 -12.56 -0.33 5.37
C ARG A 140 -12.04 -1.43 6.30
N ILE A 141 -10.73 -1.67 6.26
CA ILE A 141 -10.03 -2.64 7.11
C ILE A 141 -9.20 -1.94 8.18
N PRO A 142 -8.88 -2.61 9.31
CA PRO A 142 -8.09 -2.03 10.39
C PRO A 142 -6.73 -1.52 9.91
N LEU A 143 -6.26 -0.43 10.53
CA LEU A 143 -4.89 0.04 10.43
C LEU A 143 -4.14 -0.32 11.71
N ILE A 144 -3.03 -1.04 11.61
CA ILE A 144 -2.23 -1.46 12.74
C ILE A 144 -0.86 -0.82 12.67
N TYR A 145 -0.49 -0.10 13.71
CA TYR A 145 0.83 0.47 13.88
C TYR A 145 1.68 -0.34 14.85
N LEU A 146 2.90 -0.68 14.43
CA LEU A 146 3.95 -1.26 15.28
C LEU A 146 5.03 -0.18 15.44
N LEU A 147 4.88 0.67 16.44
CA LEU A 147 5.66 1.90 16.58
C LEU A 147 6.93 1.71 17.38
N ASN A 148 8.04 2.10 16.76
CA ASN A 148 9.32 2.33 17.38
C ASN A 148 10.02 3.44 16.61
N CYS A 149 9.60 4.70 16.82
CA CYS A 149 9.97 5.84 16.01
C CYS A 149 10.63 6.93 16.85
N ALA A 150 11.92 7.11 16.71
CA ALA A 150 12.72 8.08 17.46
C ALA A 150 12.38 9.57 17.21
N GLY A 151 11.23 9.85 16.58
CA GLY A 151 10.82 11.21 16.21
C GLY A 151 11.29 11.59 14.81
N ALA A 152 11.11 12.85 14.43
CA ALA A 152 11.55 13.34 13.13
C ALA A 152 13.06 13.61 13.11
N GLN A 153 13.68 13.41 11.95
CA GLN A 153 15.08 13.75 11.73
C GLN A 153 15.25 15.28 11.83
N LEU A 154 15.99 15.76 12.82
CA LEU A 154 16.00 17.14 13.24
C LEU A 154 16.68 18.10 12.23
N ASP A 155 17.70 17.63 11.53
CA ASP A 155 18.48 18.38 10.57
C ASP A 155 17.77 18.61 9.22
N VAL A 156 16.64 17.95 9.00
CA VAL A 156 15.84 18.03 7.76
C VAL A 156 14.34 18.25 8.03
N GLN A 157 13.99 18.85 9.16
CA GLN A 157 12.59 19.06 9.57
C GLN A 157 11.77 19.82 8.52
N GLU A 158 12.41 20.77 7.83
CA GLU A 158 11.80 21.55 6.74
C GLU A 158 11.34 20.67 5.55
N LYS A 159 11.83 19.45 5.44
CA LYS A 159 11.42 18.44 4.43
C LYS A 159 10.43 17.41 4.97
N VAL A 160 10.25 17.35 6.28
CA VAL A 160 9.37 16.37 6.96
C VAL A 160 8.02 16.98 7.28
N TYR A 161 7.99 18.14 7.94
CA TYR A 161 6.74 18.71 8.49
C TYR A 161 5.90 19.52 7.52
N PRO A 162 6.47 20.38 6.65
CA PRO A 162 5.65 21.29 5.85
C PRO A 162 4.77 20.60 4.82
N ASN A 163 3.78 21.32 4.35
CA ASN A 163 2.81 21.07 3.31
C ASN A 163 1.58 20.20 3.72
N ARG A 164 0.58 20.18 2.82
CA ARG A 164 -0.71 19.50 3.04
C ARG A 164 -0.60 18.00 3.34
N ARG A 165 0.42 17.33 2.81
CA ARG A 165 0.70 15.90 3.04
C ARG A 165 1.97 15.68 3.86
N GLY A 166 2.38 16.69 4.62
CA GLY A 166 3.51 16.66 5.54
C GLY A 166 3.21 15.97 6.87
N GLY A 167 4.08 16.19 7.85
CA GLY A 167 4.10 15.46 9.12
C GLY A 167 2.82 15.46 9.95
N GLY A 168 1.98 16.49 9.84
CA GLY A 168 0.70 16.56 10.54
C GLY A 168 -0.43 15.75 9.90
N ALA A 169 -0.32 15.46 8.61
CA ALA A 169 -1.40 14.82 7.86
C ALA A 169 -1.71 13.37 8.30
N PRO A 170 -0.73 12.49 8.64
CA PRO A 170 -1.02 11.17 9.19
C PRO A 170 -1.83 11.20 10.47
N PHE A 171 -1.60 12.18 11.36
CA PHE A 171 -2.34 12.29 12.62
C PHE A 171 -3.79 12.67 12.38
N TYR A 172 -4.04 13.65 11.49
CA TYR A 172 -5.39 13.98 11.06
C TYR A 172 -6.10 12.77 10.45
N ARG A 173 -5.40 11.99 9.61
CA ARG A 173 -5.95 10.80 8.98
C ARG A 173 -6.36 9.73 9.99
N ASN A 174 -5.61 9.52 11.07
CA ASN A 174 -5.98 8.59 12.12
C ASN A 174 -7.31 9.00 12.80
N ALA A 175 -7.49 10.29 13.07
CA ALA A 175 -8.76 10.80 13.59
C ALA A 175 -9.92 10.61 12.59
N GLU A 176 -9.69 10.83 11.31
CA GLU A 176 -10.67 10.59 10.25
C GLU A 176 -11.05 9.10 10.16
N LEU A 177 -10.10 8.17 10.23
CA LEU A 177 -10.35 6.73 10.24
C LEU A 177 -11.26 6.34 11.42
N ALA A 178 -10.97 6.86 12.61
CA ALA A 178 -11.80 6.62 13.79
C ALA A 178 -13.25 7.10 13.60
N GLN A 179 -13.44 8.29 13.03
CA GLN A 179 -14.78 8.83 12.71
C GLN A 179 -15.52 8.00 11.65
N LEU A 180 -14.80 7.37 10.75
CA LEU A 180 -15.36 6.47 9.73
C LEU A 180 -15.65 5.06 10.25
N GLY A 181 -15.36 4.78 11.53
CA GLY A 181 -15.49 3.44 12.12
C GLY A 181 -14.42 2.45 11.64
N VAL A 182 -13.30 2.94 11.10
CA VAL A 182 -12.14 2.11 10.74
C VAL A 182 -11.21 2.03 11.95
N PRO A 183 -11.03 0.84 12.57
CA PRO A 183 -10.22 0.72 13.77
C PRO A 183 -8.74 1.04 13.52
N VAL A 184 -8.12 1.74 14.47
CA VAL A 184 -6.68 1.99 14.49
C VAL A 184 -6.11 1.32 15.74
N PHE A 185 -5.27 0.30 15.57
CA PHE A 185 -4.62 -0.41 16.64
C PHE A 185 -3.15 -0.04 16.69
N VAL A 186 -2.65 0.23 17.89
CA VAL A 186 -1.28 0.70 18.06
C VAL A 186 -0.56 -0.13 19.13
N GLY A 187 0.55 -0.74 18.74
CA GLY A 187 1.53 -1.34 19.63
C GLY A 187 2.75 -0.43 19.72
N ILE A 188 3.12 -0.03 20.95
CA ILE A 188 4.27 0.82 21.22
C ILE A 188 5.45 -0.03 21.66
N TYR A 189 6.58 0.17 20.99
CA TYR A 189 7.85 -0.48 21.29
C TYR A 189 8.95 0.59 21.36
N GLY A 190 9.92 0.40 22.24
CA GLY A 190 11.08 1.30 22.33
C GLY A 190 10.72 2.76 22.55
N THR A 191 11.43 3.67 21.90
CA THR A 191 11.32 5.12 22.13
C THR A 191 10.49 5.80 21.04
N ASN A 192 9.47 6.56 21.43
CA ASN A 192 8.53 7.23 20.53
C ASN A 192 8.25 8.68 21.01
N PRO A 193 9.21 9.60 20.91
CA PRO A 193 9.02 10.99 21.34
C PRO A 193 8.28 11.81 20.28
N ALA A 194 7.55 12.82 20.72
CA ALA A 194 6.89 13.82 19.88
C ALA A 194 6.12 13.19 18.71
N GLY A 195 6.36 13.64 17.49
CA GLY A 195 5.71 13.11 16.28
C GLY A 195 5.85 11.59 16.10
N GLY A 196 6.90 10.97 16.63
CA GLY A 196 7.03 9.51 16.65
C GLY A 196 5.93 8.81 17.43
N GLY A 197 5.54 9.38 18.57
CA GLY A 197 4.44 8.89 19.39
C GLY A 197 3.05 9.35 18.94
N TYR A 198 2.95 10.41 18.15
CA TYR A 198 1.64 11.00 17.79
C TYR A 198 0.80 10.14 16.85
N HIS A 199 1.35 9.09 16.26
CA HIS A 199 0.55 8.07 15.58
C HIS A 199 -0.43 7.37 16.53
N SER A 200 -0.15 7.38 17.84
CA SER A 200 -1.02 6.84 18.88
C SER A 200 -2.13 7.80 19.31
N ILE A 201 -2.20 9.00 18.75
CA ILE A 201 -3.33 9.92 18.97
C ILE A 201 -4.54 9.41 18.19
N SER A 202 -5.67 9.27 18.86
CA SER A 202 -6.93 8.70 18.32
C SER A 202 -6.87 7.20 17.98
N PRO A 203 -6.23 6.34 18.79
CA PRO A 203 -6.29 4.91 18.56
C PRO A 203 -7.62 4.34 19.05
N THR A 204 -8.07 3.25 18.43
CA THR A 204 -9.10 2.38 19.00
C THR A 204 -8.55 1.59 20.18
N VAL A 205 -7.32 1.11 20.03
CA VAL A 205 -6.56 0.36 21.05
C VAL A 205 -5.12 0.82 21.05
N LEU A 206 -4.59 1.07 22.24
CA LEU A 206 -3.19 1.39 22.47
C LEU A 206 -2.63 0.44 23.54
N VAL A 207 -1.67 -0.38 23.14
CA VAL A 207 -0.93 -1.30 24.02
C VAL A 207 0.57 -1.04 23.89
N ALA A 208 1.33 -1.33 24.91
CA ALA A 208 2.75 -1.00 24.91
C ALA A 208 3.61 -2.08 25.57
N ARG A 209 4.88 -2.09 25.23
CA ARG A 209 5.90 -2.77 25.99
C ARG A 209 6.24 -1.96 27.25
N ASP A 210 6.54 -2.63 28.36
CA ASP A 210 6.78 -2.02 29.69
C ASP A 210 7.93 -0.99 29.70
N ASN A 211 8.99 -1.25 28.95
CA ASN A 211 10.15 -0.36 28.81
C ASN A 211 10.05 0.61 27.61
N ALA A 212 8.90 0.70 26.97
CA ALA A 212 8.66 1.68 25.92
C ALA A 212 8.53 3.09 26.51
N ASN A 213 8.75 4.09 25.65
CA ASN A 213 8.64 5.50 26.01
C ASN A 213 7.85 6.28 24.96
N MET A 214 6.94 7.14 25.43
CA MET A 214 6.12 8.05 24.63
C MET A 214 6.19 9.46 25.20
N ALA A 215 7.28 10.14 25.04
CA ALA A 215 7.40 11.50 25.55
C ALA A 215 6.72 12.53 24.63
N VAL A 216 6.08 13.53 25.19
CA VAL A 216 5.51 14.66 24.42
C VAL A 216 6.59 15.37 23.60
N GLY A 217 7.81 15.44 24.10
CA GLY A 217 9.01 15.90 23.41
C GLY A 217 10.21 15.06 23.80
N GLY A 218 11.14 14.86 22.89
CA GLY A 218 12.40 14.15 23.19
C GLY A 218 13.26 14.95 24.16
N THR A 219 13.83 14.31 25.16
CA THR A 219 14.76 14.94 26.14
C THR A 219 15.97 15.58 25.44
N GLY A 220 16.41 15.04 24.30
CA GLY A 220 17.45 15.62 23.46
C GLY A 220 17.12 17.00 22.89
N ILE A 221 15.84 17.34 22.72
CA ILE A 221 15.42 18.68 22.29
C ILE A 221 15.65 19.67 23.43
N LEU A 222 15.32 19.30 24.66
CA LEU A 222 15.54 20.16 25.82
C LEU A 222 17.02 20.44 26.06
N SER A 223 17.87 19.40 25.97
CA SER A 223 19.31 19.52 26.11
C SER A 223 19.99 20.30 24.97
N GLY A 224 19.39 20.32 23.78
CA GLY A 224 19.86 21.09 22.61
C GLY A 224 19.37 22.53 22.56
N MET A 225 18.33 22.89 23.34
CA MET A 225 17.82 24.25 23.43
C MET A 225 18.78 25.11 24.28
N LYS A 226 19.57 25.96 23.61
CA LYS A 226 20.30 27.04 24.26
C LYS A 226 19.45 28.29 24.25
N PRO A 227 18.90 28.73 25.39
CA PRO A 227 18.15 30.00 25.43
C PRO A 227 19.07 31.14 25.02
N LYS A 228 18.66 31.90 23.98
CA LYS A 228 19.35 33.11 23.59
C LYS A 228 18.68 34.29 24.32
N GLY A 229 19.38 34.86 25.30
CA GLY A 229 19.10 36.24 25.77
C GLY A 229 18.22 36.44 27.00
N TYR A 230 17.53 35.45 27.53
CA TYR A 230 16.65 35.63 28.69
C TYR A 230 16.98 34.76 29.90
N VAL A 231 17.70 33.70 29.74
CA VAL A 231 18.11 32.77 30.81
C VAL A 231 19.56 32.44 30.60
N ASP A 232 20.38 32.53 31.66
CA ASP A 232 21.76 32.08 31.60
C ASP A 232 21.85 30.55 31.49
N GLN A 233 23.03 30.07 31.11
CA GLN A 233 23.21 28.65 30.83
C GLN A 233 22.97 27.79 32.05
N GLU A 234 23.39 28.26 33.25
CA GLU A 234 23.26 27.51 34.51
C GLU A 234 21.76 27.37 34.88
N THR A 235 20.97 28.45 34.75
CA THR A 235 19.53 28.39 35.00
C THR A 235 18.82 27.50 33.98
N ALA A 236 19.22 27.53 32.69
CA ALA A 236 18.67 26.66 31.67
C ALA A 236 18.98 25.17 31.94
N GLU A 237 20.21 24.86 32.34
CA GLU A 237 20.62 23.51 32.73
C GLU A 237 19.88 23.04 33.98
N ALA A 238 19.69 23.89 34.99
CA ALA A 238 18.92 23.59 36.18
C ALA A 238 17.43 23.32 35.85
N LEU A 239 16.82 24.09 34.98
CA LEU A 239 15.43 23.86 34.52
C LEU A 239 15.30 22.55 33.73
N ILE A 240 16.24 22.27 32.83
CA ILE A 240 16.29 20.99 32.11
C ILE A 240 16.44 19.82 33.05
N LYS A 241 17.37 19.95 34.02
CA LYS A 241 17.60 18.92 35.05
C LYS A 241 16.37 18.72 35.92
N ALA A 242 15.70 19.77 36.35
CA ALA A 242 14.47 19.69 37.14
C ALA A 242 13.32 18.99 36.36
N GLN A 243 13.25 19.16 35.04
CA GLN A 243 12.27 18.51 34.20
C GLN A 243 12.61 17.06 33.84
N THR A 244 13.89 16.70 33.81
CA THR A 244 14.36 15.39 33.36
C THR A 244 14.79 14.46 34.49
N GLU A 245 15.20 15.00 35.67
CA GLU A 245 15.81 14.27 36.77
C GLU A 245 15.05 14.44 38.10
N GLY A 246 13.78 14.78 38.08
CA GLY A 246 12.98 14.96 39.29
C GLY A 246 13.09 13.74 40.24
N PRO A 247 13.16 13.96 41.58
CA PRO A 247 13.45 12.92 42.55
C PRO A 247 12.31 11.87 42.56
N LYS A 248 12.67 10.61 42.27
CA LYS A 248 11.76 9.44 42.29
C LYS A 248 10.48 9.55 41.42
N VAL A 249 10.46 10.40 40.44
CA VAL A 249 9.36 10.50 39.49
C VAL A 249 9.68 9.51 38.36
N PRO A 250 8.69 8.73 37.86
CA PRO A 250 8.87 7.93 36.65
C PRO A 250 9.43 8.80 35.52
N ALA A 251 10.31 8.22 34.70
CA ALA A 251 10.92 8.98 33.60
C ALA A 251 9.82 9.55 32.68
N PRO A 252 9.93 10.80 32.19
CA PRO A 252 8.95 11.41 31.31
C PRO A 252 8.63 10.50 30.13
N GLY A 253 7.34 10.26 29.87
CA GLY A 253 6.87 9.40 28.79
C GLY A 253 7.02 7.89 29.05
N SER A 254 7.42 7.47 30.24
CA SER A 254 7.45 6.04 30.61
C SER A 254 6.05 5.44 30.70
N MET A 255 5.96 4.13 30.63
CA MET A 255 4.68 3.42 30.75
C MET A 255 4.07 3.58 32.16
N ASN A 256 4.89 3.75 33.21
CA ASN A 256 4.38 4.14 34.53
C ASN A 256 3.58 5.44 34.50
N VAL A 257 3.97 6.40 33.66
CA VAL A 257 3.18 7.62 33.49
C VAL A 257 1.93 7.35 32.69
N HIS A 258 2.08 6.74 31.51
CA HIS A 258 0.98 6.63 30.56
C HIS A 258 -0.02 5.51 30.87
N HIS A 259 0.38 4.47 31.57
CA HIS A 259 -0.50 3.40 32.01
C HIS A 259 -1.01 3.66 33.44
N ASP A 260 -0.07 3.80 34.42
CA ASP A 260 -0.45 3.78 35.84
C ASP A 260 -1.05 5.13 36.32
N ILE A 261 -0.61 6.26 35.75
CA ILE A 261 -1.03 7.60 36.20
C ILE A 261 -2.11 8.19 35.30
N THR A 262 -1.88 8.21 33.99
CA THR A 262 -2.82 8.87 33.06
C THR A 262 -3.86 7.94 32.47
N GLY A 263 -3.63 6.63 32.51
CA GLY A 263 -4.51 5.63 31.87
C GLY A 263 -4.57 5.73 30.34
N PHE A 264 -3.65 6.45 29.71
CA PHE A 264 -3.64 6.65 28.26
C PHE A 264 -3.31 5.36 27.50
N VAL A 265 -2.34 4.57 28.00
CA VAL A 265 -2.03 3.23 27.49
C VAL A 265 -2.93 2.22 28.19
N ARG A 266 -3.61 1.39 27.44
CA ARG A 266 -4.61 0.45 27.96
C ARG A 266 -3.98 -0.73 28.70
N GLU A 267 -2.98 -1.35 28.11
CA GLU A 267 -2.31 -2.53 28.63
C GLU A 267 -0.81 -2.46 28.35
N VAL A 268 -0.02 -2.98 29.28
CA VAL A 268 1.45 -3.03 29.19
C VAL A 268 1.93 -4.47 29.30
N TYR A 269 2.91 -4.84 28.49
CA TYR A 269 3.44 -6.20 28.38
C TYR A 269 4.97 -6.20 28.56
N PRO A 270 5.56 -7.29 29.09
CA PRO A 270 6.99 -7.34 29.40
C PRO A 270 7.89 -7.38 28.16
N ASP A 271 7.37 -7.79 27.02
CA ASP A 271 8.15 -7.97 25.80
C ASP A 271 7.36 -7.66 24.52
N ASP A 272 8.05 -7.69 23.41
CA ASP A 272 7.48 -7.43 22.08
C ASP A 272 6.42 -8.47 21.70
N GLN A 273 6.60 -9.73 22.10
CA GLN A 273 5.68 -10.82 21.80
C GLN A 273 4.33 -10.62 22.51
N GLY A 274 4.34 -10.20 23.76
CA GLY A 274 3.12 -9.91 24.51
C GLY A 274 2.29 -8.80 23.85
N VAL A 275 2.94 -7.75 23.34
CA VAL A 275 2.27 -6.70 22.59
C VAL A 275 1.66 -7.23 21.29
N VAL A 276 2.38 -8.08 20.56
CA VAL A 276 1.87 -8.72 19.33
C VAL A 276 0.64 -9.58 19.62
N GLU A 277 0.69 -10.41 20.64
CA GLU A 277 -0.44 -11.28 21.02
C GLU A 277 -1.67 -10.47 21.49
N ALA A 278 -1.44 -9.34 22.16
CA ALA A 278 -2.51 -8.42 22.51
C ALA A 278 -3.18 -7.83 21.26
N LEU A 279 -2.39 -7.40 20.28
CA LEU A 279 -2.93 -6.89 19.01
C LEU A 279 -3.74 -7.96 18.25
N LYS A 280 -3.24 -9.21 18.18
CA LYS A 280 -4.01 -10.33 17.61
C LYS A 280 -5.34 -10.53 18.32
N LYS A 281 -5.31 -10.53 19.65
CA LYS A 281 -6.51 -10.65 20.50
C LYS A 281 -7.54 -9.57 20.16
N TYR A 282 -7.11 -8.30 20.07
CA TYR A 282 -8.02 -7.20 19.72
C TYR A 282 -8.55 -7.30 18.29
N VAL A 283 -7.74 -7.72 17.33
CA VAL A 283 -8.20 -7.99 15.96
C VAL A 283 -9.24 -9.12 15.95
N SER A 284 -9.09 -10.14 16.81
CA SER A 284 -10.06 -11.25 16.88
C SER A 284 -11.45 -10.82 17.34
N TYR A 285 -11.59 -9.69 18.02
CA TYR A 285 -12.88 -9.13 18.42
C TYR A 285 -13.63 -8.41 17.29
N LEU A 286 -12.97 -8.12 16.20
CA LEU A 286 -13.62 -7.53 15.04
C LEU A 286 -14.49 -8.59 14.34
N PRO A 287 -15.56 -8.16 13.64
CA PRO A 287 -16.33 -9.06 12.79
C PRO A 287 -15.41 -9.76 11.79
N ALA A 288 -15.60 -11.05 11.59
CA ALA A 288 -14.93 -11.78 10.54
C ALA A 288 -15.44 -11.30 9.18
N TYR A 289 -14.53 -11.11 8.22
CA TYR A 289 -14.93 -11.01 6.83
C TYR A 289 -15.49 -12.36 6.39
N ASN A 290 -16.67 -12.33 5.80
CA ASN A 290 -17.09 -13.43 4.97
C ASN A 290 -16.52 -13.18 3.56
N LEU A 291 -15.32 -13.67 3.30
CA LEU A 291 -14.68 -13.58 1.97
C LEU A 291 -15.54 -14.28 0.90
N GLU A 292 -16.27 -15.31 1.27
CA GLU A 292 -17.14 -16.04 0.36
C GLU A 292 -18.38 -15.24 -0.06
N TYR A 293 -18.74 -14.22 0.69
CA TYR A 293 -19.85 -13.33 0.32
C TYR A 293 -19.68 -12.66 -1.04
N PHE A 294 -18.45 -12.39 -1.44
CA PHE A 294 -18.12 -11.77 -2.73
C PHE A 294 -17.77 -12.78 -3.81
N ARG A 295 -17.60 -14.05 -3.46
CA ARG A 295 -17.33 -15.10 -4.43
C ARG A 295 -18.61 -15.54 -5.11
N VAL A 296 -18.55 -15.61 -6.44
CA VAL A 296 -19.67 -16.07 -7.29
C VAL A 296 -19.44 -17.46 -7.82
N ALA A 297 -18.24 -18.02 -7.62
CA ALA A 297 -17.85 -19.36 -7.97
C ALA A 297 -16.72 -19.83 -7.04
N ASP A 298 -16.43 -21.13 -7.03
CA ASP A 298 -15.24 -21.64 -6.38
C ASP A 298 -13.99 -21.13 -7.10
N PRO A 299 -12.93 -20.76 -6.35
CA PRO A 299 -11.65 -20.37 -6.93
C PRO A 299 -11.08 -21.50 -7.81
N CYS A 300 -10.52 -21.15 -8.93
CA CYS A 300 -9.74 -22.10 -9.73
C CYS A 300 -8.53 -21.42 -10.36
N GLU A 301 -7.47 -22.19 -10.53
CA GLU A 301 -6.28 -21.69 -11.21
C GLU A 301 -6.57 -21.36 -12.67
N PRO A 302 -5.86 -20.39 -13.27
CA PRO A 302 -5.84 -20.23 -14.72
C PRO A 302 -5.47 -21.54 -15.44
N ALA A 303 -6.01 -21.76 -16.61
CA ALA A 303 -5.71 -22.96 -17.42
C ALA A 303 -4.25 -22.95 -17.93
N TYR A 304 -3.61 -21.80 -17.98
CA TYR A 304 -2.24 -21.61 -18.44
C TYR A 304 -1.37 -21.03 -17.33
N PRO A 305 -0.09 -21.48 -17.20
CA PRO A 305 0.77 -21.06 -16.11
C PRO A 305 1.24 -19.62 -16.25
N ALA A 306 1.36 -18.92 -15.12
CA ALA A 306 1.84 -17.54 -15.09
C ALA A 306 3.31 -17.38 -15.59
N SER A 307 4.10 -18.47 -15.55
CA SER A 307 5.48 -18.47 -16.10
C SER A 307 5.55 -18.16 -17.57
N ASP A 308 4.48 -18.41 -18.33
CA ASP A 308 4.40 -18.09 -19.76
C ASP A 308 4.52 -16.58 -20.03
N LEU A 309 4.24 -15.74 -19.02
CA LEU A 309 4.37 -14.29 -19.17
C LEU A 309 5.78 -13.84 -19.55
N TYR A 310 6.80 -14.62 -19.21
CA TYR A 310 8.18 -14.36 -19.63
C TYR A 310 8.40 -14.48 -21.14
N ASP A 311 7.60 -15.31 -21.81
CA ASP A 311 7.64 -15.49 -23.26
C ASP A 311 6.66 -14.56 -24.01
N ILE A 312 5.67 -14.00 -23.30
CA ILE A 312 4.58 -13.21 -23.89
C ILE A 312 4.89 -11.71 -23.86
N ILE A 313 5.39 -11.20 -22.73
CA ILE A 313 5.58 -9.75 -22.53
C ILE A 313 6.97 -9.37 -22.98
N PRO A 314 7.13 -8.58 -24.09
CA PRO A 314 8.44 -8.24 -24.59
C PRO A 314 9.12 -7.20 -23.71
N THR A 315 10.45 -7.27 -23.63
CA THR A 315 11.27 -6.24 -22.96
C THR A 315 11.46 -4.98 -23.83
N ASP A 316 11.34 -5.10 -25.15
CA ASP A 316 11.30 -3.96 -26.07
C ASP A 316 9.90 -3.39 -26.16
N GLN A 317 9.68 -2.19 -25.66
CA GLN A 317 8.40 -1.47 -25.70
C GLN A 317 7.86 -1.17 -27.11
N LYS A 318 8.61 -1.44 -28.16
CA LYS A 318 8.20 -1.27 -29.55
C LYS A 318 7.56 -2.51 -30.15
N ILE A 319 7.62 -3.62 -29.44
CA ILE A 319 7.09 -4.91 -29.89
C ILE A 319 5.69 -5.09 -29.28
N PHE A 320 4.71 -5.32 -30.11
CA PHE A 320 3.36 -5.65 -29.66
C PHE A 320 3.27 -7.11 -29.16
N TYR A 321 2.35 -7.35 -28.27
CA TYR A 321 2.05 -8.67 -27.75
C TYR A 321 0.53 -8.89 -27.60
N ASP A 322 0.11 -10.13 -27.55
CA ASP A 322 -1.29 -10.47 -27.39
C ASP A 322 -1.74 -10.35 -25.92
N VAL A 323 -2.45 -9.29 -25.60
CA VAL A 323 -2.96 -9.00 -24.25
C VAL A 323 -3.98 -10.03 -23.77
N TYR A 324 -4.68 -10.74 -24.66
CA TYR A 324 -5.55 -11.86 -24.24
C TYR A 324 -4.76 -13.00 -23.62
N GLN A 325 -3.51 -13.22 -24.03
CA GLN A 325 -2.62 -14.18 -23.41
C GLN A 325 -2.31 -13.79 -21.97
N VAL A 326 -2.11 -12.50 -21.68
CA VAL A 326 -1.91 -11.99 -20.32
C VAL A 326 -3.17 -12.20 -19.48
N ILE A 327 -4.33 -11.83 -19.99
CA ILE A 327 -5.62 -12.02 -19.31
C ILE A 327 -5.82 -13.50 -18.96
N ALA A 328 -5.51 -14.40 -19.89
CA ALA A 328 -5.68 -15.85 -19.69
C ALA A 328 -4.78 -16.44 -18.59
N ARG A 329 -3.66 -15.79 -18.22
CA ARG A 329 -2.75 -16.24 -17.15
C ARG A 329 -3.04 -15.59 -15.79
N LEU A 330 -4.00 -14.68 -15.74
CA LEU A 330 -4.33 -13.94 -14.52
C LEU A 330 -5.66 -14.36 -13.89
N PHE A 331 -6.62 -14.85 -14.69
CA PHE A 331 -7.98 -15.04 -14.24
C PHE A 331 -8.41 -16.50 -14.24
N ASP A 332 -9.34 -16.82 -13.35
CA ASP A 332 -9.83 -18.16 -13.07
C ASP A 332 -10.26 -18.90 -14.34
N GLY A 333 -9.68 -20.12 -14.51
CA GLY A 333 -9.97 -20.99 -15.65
C GLY A 333 -9.65 -20.39 -17.01
N SER A 334 -8.87 -19.29 -17.06
CA SER A 334 -8.61 -18.53 -18.30
C SER A 334 -9.91 -18.06 -19.00
N CYS A 335 -10.97 -17.85 -18.22
CA CYS A 335 -12.29 -17.50 -18.73
C CYS A 335 -12.50 -16.00 -18.73
N PHE A 336 -12.94 -15.46 -19.87
CA PHE A 336 -13.17 -14.03 -20.06
C PHE A 336 -14.37 -13.78 -20.95
N GLN A 337 -15.33 -12.99 -20.47
CA GLN A 337 -16.50 -12.56 -21.24
C GLN A 337 -16.29 -11.14 -21.72
N GLU A 338 -15.87 -10.98 -22.96
CA GLU A 338 -15.57 -9.68 -23.55
C GLU A 338 -16.85 -8.83 -23.77
N TYR A 339 -16.74 -7.53 -23.47
CA TYR A 339 -17.77 -6.54 -23.68
C TYR A 339 -17.46 -5.68 -24.91
N LYS A 340 -18.40 -5.62 -25.87
CA LYS A 340 -18.30 -4.83 -27.10
C LYS A 340 -16.98 -5.01 -27.88
N LYS A 341 -16.62 -6.26 -28.17
CA LYS A 341 -15.36 -6.62 -28.86
C LYS A 341 -15.11 -5.81 -30.14
N SER A 342 -16.13 -5.60 -30.94
CA SER A 342 -16.03 -4.92 -32.25
C SER A 342 -16.09 -3.39 -32.19
N TYR A 343 -16.27 -2.79 -31.02
CA TYR A 343 -16.34 -1.35 -30.83
C TYR A 343 -15.20 -0.87 -29.91
N GLY A 344 -14.48 0.19 -30.32
CA GLY A 344 -13.28 0.64 -29.60
C GLY A 344 -12.25 -0.48 -29.46
N PRO A 345 -11.75 -1.02 -30.60
CA PRO A 345 -10.95 -2.25 -30.60
C PRO A 345 -9.59 -2.11 -29.91
N GLU A 346 -9.13 -0.89 -29.65
CA GLU A 346 -7.92 -0.59 -28.88
C GLU A 346 -8.07 -0.89 -27.37
N MET A 347 -9.32 -1.01 -26.92
CA MET A 347 -9.62 -1.34 -25.54
C MET A 347 -10.26 -2.73 -25.43
N ILE A 348 -9.74 -3.54 -24.55
CA ILE A 348 -10.31 -4.82 -24.14
C ILE A 348 -11.05 -4.57 -22.84
N THR A 349 -12.35 -4.78 -22.83
CA THR A 349 -13.20 -4.67 -21.63
C THR A 349 -14.03 -5.92 -21.47
N GLY A 350 -14.24 -6.42 -20.28
CA GLY A 350 -15.03 -7.62 -20.07
C GLY A 350 -15.06 -8.08 -18.63
N LEU A 351 -15.76 -9.16 -18.38
CA LEU A 351 -15.89 -9.78 -17.07
C LEU A 351 -15.03 -11.04 -16.99
N ALA A 352 -14.41 -11.23 -15.83
CA ALA A 352 -13.65 -12.42 -15.49
C ALA A 352 -13.90 -12.80 -14.02
N ARG A 353 -13.27 -13.86 -13.55
CA ARG A 353 -13.21 -14.19 -12.13
C ARG A 353 -11.78 -14.18 -11.65
N LEU A 354 -11.57 -13.71 -10.44
CA LEU A 354 -10.28 -13.72 -9.77
C LEU A 354 -10.47 -14.29 -8.36
N ASP A 355 -9.93 -15.45 -8.09
CA ASP A 355 -10.13 -16.19 -6.84
C ASP A 355 -11.63 -16.38 -6.50
N GLY A 356 -12.45 -16.69 -7.53
CA GLY A 356 -13.89 -16.83 -7.42
C GLY A 356 -14.67 -15.51 -7.37
N LEU A 357 -14.02 -14.36 -7.31
CA LEU A 357 -14.65 -13.04 -7.30
C LEU A 357 -14.95 -12.58 -8.73
N LEU A 358 -16.17 -12.10 -8.98
CA LEU A 358 -16.49 -11.45 -10.25
C LEU A 358 -15.78 -10.10 -10.34
N VAL A 359 -15.02 -9.87 -11.39
CA VAL A 359 -14.29 -8.63 -11.65
C VAL A 359 -14.51 -8.14 -13.07
N GLY A 360 -14.51 -6.81 -13.24
CA GLY A 360 -14.35 -6.18 -14.54
C GLY A 360 -12.87 -6.13 -14.90
N VAL A 361 -12.56 -6.32 -16.17
CA VAL A 361 -11.19 -6.16 -16.69
C VAL A 361 -11.20 -5.05 -17.73
N VAL A 362 -10.26 -4.13 -17.62
CA VAL A 362 -10.00 -3.08 -18.61
C VAL A 362 -8.53 -3.14 -18.99
N ALA A 363 -8.24 -3.39 -20.25
CA ALA A 363 -6.87 -3.54 -20.74
C ALA A 363 -6.66 -2.78 -22.06
N ASN A 364 -5.43 -2.34 -22.33
CA ASN A 364 -5.04 -1.75 -23.60
C ASN A 364 -4.59 -2.85 -24.54
N LYS A 365 -5.21 -2.94 -25.72
CA LYS A 365 -4.77 -3.84 -26.77
C LYS A 365 -3.45 -3.35 -27.36
N GLN A 366 -2.51 -4.25 -27.60
CA GLN A 366 -1.25 -3.98 -28.28
C GLN A 366 -1.30 -4.59 -29.69
N ASP A 367 -1.58 -3.76 -30.71
CA ASP A 367 -1.72 -4.22 -32.10
C ASP A 367 -1.78 -3.02 -33.04
N PHE A 368 -1.67 -3.24 -34.35
CA PHE A 368 -2.11 -2.29 -35.37
C PHE A 368 -3.60 -2.46 -35.64
N LEU A 369 -4.31 -1.35 -35.71
CA LEU A 369 -5.76 -1.32 -35.93
C LEU A 369 -6.05 -0.70 -37.28
N MET A 370 -6.34 -1.55 -38.25
CA MET A 370 -6.61 -1.10 -39.64
C MET A 370 -7.98 -0.42 -39.75
N ASN A 371 -8.07 0.62 -40.58
CA ASN A 371 -9.29 1.44 -40.78
C ASN A 371 -9.81 2.06 -39.47
N TYR A 372 -8.91 2.43 -38.59
CA TYR A 372 -9.22 2.95 -37.27
C TYR A 372 -8.14 3.93 -36.81
N PRO A 373 -8.43 5.02 -36.03
CA PRO A 373 -9.78 5.41 -35.61
C PRO A 373 -10.58 6.08 -36.73
N GLU A 374 -11.89 6.00 -36.61
CA GLU A 374 -12.85 6.46 -37.60
C GLU A 374 -12.74 7.95 -37.99
N TYR A 375 -12.35 8.80 -37.03
CA TYR A 375 -12.20 10.25 -37.27
C TYR A 375 -10.95 10.63 -38.08
N ARG A 376 -10.08 9.67 -38.39
CA ARG A 376 -8.90 9.88 -39.24
C ARG A 376 -9.08 9.42 -40.66
N GLY A 377 -10.23 8.84 -41.02
CA GLY A 377 -10.57 8.39 -42.37
C GLY A 377 -10.44 6.88 -42.57
N GLU A 378 -10.83 6.43 -43.78
CA GLU A 378 -10.97 5.00 -44.11
C GLU A 378 -9.63 4.23 -44.13
N ASP A 379 -8.52 4.89 -44.45
CA ASP A 379 -7.20 4.26 -44.50
C ASP A 379 -6.40 4.48 -43.22
N ALA A 380 -7.04 4.90 -42.12
CA ALA A 380 -6.37 5.15 -40.87
C ALA A 380 -5.78 3.87 -40.26
N ILE A 381 -4.60 3.99 -39.67
CA ILE A 381 -3.96 2.94 -38.92
C ILE A 381 -3.81 3.41 -37.47
N GLY A 382 -4.58 2.81 -36.58
CA GLY A 382 -4.45 2.99 -35.14
C GLY A 382 -3.32 2.17 -34.58
N VAL A 383 -2.77 2.63 -33.48
CA VAL A 383 -1.68 1.97 -32.75
C VAL A 383 -2.20 1.56 -31.39
N GLY A 384 -1.95 0.33 -31.02
CA GLY A 384 -2.27 -0.20 -29.69
C GLY A 384 -1.60 0.62 -28.57
N GLY A 385 -2.20 0.60 -27.39
CA GLY A 385 -1.75 1.42 -26.27
C GLY A 385 -2.12 2.91 -26.40
N LYS A 386 -2.78 3.35 -27.46
CA LYS A 386 -3.41 4.67 -27.57
C LYS A 386 -4.88 4.61 -27.21
N LEU A 387 -5.41 5.72 -26.68
CA LEU A 387 -6.84 5.87 -26.39
C LEU A 387 -7.49 6.71 -27.48
N TYR A 388 -8.46 6.13 -28.15
CA TYR A 388 -9.23 6.74 -29.21
C TYR A 388 -10.69 6.95 -28.76
N ARG A 389 -11.48 7.62 -29.60
CA ARG A 389 -12.84 8.03 -29.26
C ARG A 389 -13.76 6.87 -28.84
N GLN A 390 -13.80 5.81 -29.63
CA GLN A 390 -14.68 4.67 -29.37
C GLN A 390 -14.24 3.91 -28.11
N GLY A 391 -12.94 3.76 -27.87
CA GLY A 391 -12.42 3.13 -26.66
C GLY A 391 -12.73 3.90 -25.39
N LEU A 392 -12.61 5.24 -25.42
CA LEU A 392 -13.00 6.09 -24.29
C LEU A 392 -14.50 5.95 -23.97
N ILE A 393 -15.37 5.92 -24.99
CA ILE A 393 -16.82 5.68 -24.82
C ILE A 393 -17.05 4.28 -24.22
N LYS A 394 -16.45 3.25 -24.80
CA LYS A 394 -16.57 1.86 -24.34
C LYS A 394 -16.13 1.70 -22.88
N MET A 395 -14.98 2.29 -22.52
CA MET A 395 -14.49 2.27 -21.14
C MET A 395 -15.46 2.97 -20.19
N SER A 396 -15.93 4.19 -20.52
CA SER A 396 -16.88 4.94 -19.68
C SER A 396 -18.14 4.15 -19.41
N GLU A 397 -18.73 3.52 -20.44
CA GLU A 397 -19.90 2.68 -20.28
C GLU A 397 -19.61 1.47 -19.38
N PHE A 398 -18.53 0.75 -19.65
CA PHE A 398 -18.18 -0.47 -18.90
C PHE A 398 -17.85 -0.18 -17.44
N VAL A 399 -17.06 0.86 -17.18
CA VAL A 399 -16.74 1.29 -15.82
C VAL A 399 -18.01 1.71 -15.06
N THR A 400 -18.92 2.44 -15.72
CA THR A 400 -20.20 2.83 -15.13
C THR A 400 -21.07 1.60 -14.78
N LEU A 401 -21.10 0.59 -15.64
CA LEU A 401 -21.81 -0.68 -15.37
C LEU A 401 -21.19 -1.39 -14.14
N CYS A 402 -19.88 -1.52 -14.12
CA CYS A 402 -19.17 -2.14 -12.98
C CYS A 402 -19.40 -1.37 -11.68
N ALA A 403 -19.32 -0.05 -11.71
CA ALA A 403 -19.56 0.80 -10.54
C ALA A 403 -21.00 0.67 -10.01
N ARG A 404 -22.00 0.68 -10.90
CA ARG A 404 -23.40 0.48 -10.54
C ARG A 404 -23.63 -0.87 -9.88
N ASP A 405 -23.04 -1.91 -10.43
CA ASP A 405 -23.25 -3.29 -9.98
C ASP A 405 -22.23 -3.71 -8.90
N ARG A 406 -21.39 -2.76 -8.44
CA ARG A 406 -20.36 -2.93 -7.41
C ARG A 406 -19.34 -4.02 -7.76
N ILE A 407 -19.03 -4.16 -9.03
CA ILE A 407 -18.03 -5.09 -9.54
C ILE A 407 -16.66 -4.38 -9.49
N PRO A 408 -15.67 -4.90 -8.75
CA PRO A 408 -14.33 -4.34 -8.74
C PRO A 408 -13.67 -4.47 -10.12
N ILE A 409 -12.82 -3.49 -10.48
CA ILE A 409 -12.18 -3.45 -11.80
C ILE A 409 -10.69 -3.68 -11.64
N VAL A 410 -10.17 -4.60 -12.46
CA VAL A 410 -8.73 -4.82 -12.65
C VAL A 410 -8.30 -4.08 -13.92
N TRP A 411 -7.37 -3.14 -13.76
CA TRP A 411 -6.79 -2.37 -14.84
C TRP A 411 -5.46 -2.97 -15.25
N LEU A 412 -5.36 -3.45 -16.48
CA LEU A 412 -4.12 -3.88 -17.13
C LEU A 412 -3.69 -2.75 -18.06
N GLN A 413 -3.00 -1.77 -17.48
CA GLN A 413 -2.70 -0.52 -18.17
C GLN A 413 -1.32 -0.58 -18.83
N ASP A 414 -1.34 -0.51 -20.15
CA ASP A 414 -0.17 -0.34 -21.02
C ASP A 414 -0.51 0.66 -22.11
N THR A 415 -0.37 1.95 -21.81
CA THR A 415 -0.83 3.05 -22.66
C THR A 415 0.19 4.19 -22.75
N SER A 416 0.31 4.75 -23.94
CA SER A 416 1.04 6.00 -24.19
C SER A 416 0.13 7.25 -24.06
N GLY A 417 -1.16 7.07 -23.72
CA GLY A 417 -2.13 8.14 -23.51
C GLY A 417 -3.14 8.32 -24.64
N ILE A 418 -3.90 9.41 -24.55
CA ILE A 418 -4.93 9.79 -25.55
C ILE A 418 -4.25 10.16 -26.87
N ASP A 419 -4.93 9.88 -27.98
CA ASP A 419 -4.47 10.27 -29.32
C ASP A 419 -4.31 11.79 -29.46
N VAL A 420 -3.46 12.22 -30.39
CA VAL A 420 -3.02 13.62 -30.52
C VAL A 420 -3.21 14.16 -31.94
N GLY A 421 -3.30 15.47 -32.06
CA GLY A 421 -3.39 16.20 -33.31
C GLY A 421 -4.81 16.69 -33.62
N ASP A 422 -4.92 17.55 -34.63
CA ASP A 422 -6.17 18.25 -34.98
C ASP A 422 -7.40 17.31 -35.15
N PRO A 423 -7.31 16.15 -35.80
CA PRO A 423 -8.45 15.23 -35.86
C PRO A 423 -8.88 14.68 -34.50
N ALA A 424 -7.91 14.40 -33.62
CA ALA A 424 -8.17 13.90 -32.26
C ALA A 424 -8.84 14.96 -31.37
N GLU A 425 -8.38 16.22 -31.47
CA GLU A 425 -8.98 17.34 -30.74
C GLU A 425 -10.44 17.56 -31.17
N LYS A 426 -10.70 17.53 -32.49
CA LYS A 426 -12.04 17.65 -33.08
C LYS A 426 -12.96 16.47 -32.73
N ALA A 427 -12.40 15.30 -32.42
CA ALA A 427 -13.15 14.12 -31.98
C ALA A 427 -13.54 14.17 -30.51
N GLU A 428 -13.32 15.30 -29.80
CA GLU A 428 -13.73 15.57 -28.42
C GLU A 428 -13.08 14.65 -27.37
N LEU A 429 -11.86 14.16 -27.65
CA LEU A 429 -11.21 13.18 -26.78
C LEU A 429 -10.98 13.69 -25.35
N LEU A 430 -10.75 14.99 -25.16
CA LEU A 430 -10.61 15.57 -23.81
C LEU A 430 -11.90 15.48 -23.00
N GLY A 431 -13.05 15.78 -23.63
CA GLY A 431 -14.36 15.68 -22.96
C GLY A 431 -14.72 14.24 -22.60
N LEU A 432 -14.38 13.30 -23.48
CA LEU A 432 -14.57 11.86 -23.23
C LEU A 432 -13.64 11.36 -22.14
N GLY A 433 -12.39 11.80 -22.11
CA GLY A 433 -11.44 11.51 -21.04
C GLY A 433 -11.91 12.04 -19.68
N GLN A 434 -12.48 13.24 -19.65
CA GLN A 434 -13.09 13.80 -18.44
C GLN A 434 -14.23 12.90 -17.93
N SER A 435 -15.10 12.40 -18.82
CA SER A 435 -16.21 11.52 -18.44
C SER A 435 -15.75 10.20 -17.82
N LEU A 436 -14.56 9.72 -18.18
CA LEU A 436 -13.98 8.51 -17.61
C LEU A 436 -13.43 8.74 -16.19
N ILE A 437 -12.97 9.97 -15.89
CA ILE A 437 -12.39 10.32 -14.58
C ILE A 437 -13.47 10.55 -13.51
N TYR A 438 -14.66 10.97 -13.91
CA TYR A 438 -15.81 11.14 -13.02
C TYR A 438 -16.42 9.82 -12.55
#